data_36a6211c13817766e8b9555100e9415a
#
_entry.id   36a6211c13817766e8b9555100e9415a
#
_cell.length_a   1.000
_cell.length_b   1.000
_cell.length_c   1.000
_cell.angle_alpha   90.00
_cell.angle_beta   90.00
_cell.angle_gamma   90.00
#
_symmetry.space_group_name_H-M   'P 1'
#
loop_
_entity.id
_entity.type
_entity.pdbx_description
1 polymer ?
#
loop_
_entity_poly.entity_id
_entity_poly.type
_entity_poly.pdbx_seq_one_letter_code
_entity_poly.pdbx_strand_id
1 'polypeptide(L)'
;VTLPYQDFYGMTASVGMLAELGIDDIAQYARTLHEPVCRWADETGVRVVSPRAEAHRSAIICLAPAHPVEAYHALKRAHVVCSLREGAIRLAPHCYNTVEELERVLDVLDQLE
;
A
#
# COMPACT_ATOMS: atom_id res chain seq x y z
N VAL A 1 -37.45 3.83 -4.26
CA VAL A 1 -36.01 3.71 -4.06
C VAL A 1 -35.32 4.99 -4.52
N THR A 2 -34.57 5.60 -3.63
CA THR A 2 -33.79 6.79 -3.97
C THR A 2 -32.37 6.36 -4.34
N LEU A 3 -31.92 6.73 -5.52
CA LEU A 3 -30.55 6.48 -5.96
C LEU A 3 -29.65 7.64 -5.56
N PRO A 4 -28.42 7.38 -5.09
CA PRO A 4 -27.45 8.42 -4.73
C PRO A 4 -26.81 9.03 -5.99
N TYR A 5 -27.53 9.83 -6.73
CA TYR A 5 -27.08 10.41 -7.99
C TYR A 5 -25.77 11.18 -7.89
N GLN A 6 -25.60 11.93 -6.81
CA GLN A 6 -24.37 12.71 -6.57
C GLN A 6 -23.16 11.80 -6.43
N ASP A 7 -23.31 10.68 -5.71
CA ASP A 7 -22.22 9.71 -5.52
C ASP A 7 -21.88 9.01 -6.85
N PHE A 8 -22.87 8.64 -7.64
CA PHE A 8 -22.65 8.08 -8.97
C PHE A 8 -21.97 9.07 -9.91
N TYR A 9 -22.32 10.34 -9.83
CA TYR A 9 -21.67 11.38 -10.63
C TYR A 9 -20.18 11.51 -10.28
N GLY A 10 -19.88 11.58 -8.98
CA GLY A 10 -18.50 11.62 -8.48
C GLY A 10 -17.71 10.36 -8.85
N MET A 11 -18.33 9.19 -8.72
CA MET A 11 -17.72 7.91 -9.09
C MET A 11 -17.40 7.88 -10.59
N THR A 12 -18.31 8.34 -11.44
CA THR A 12 -18.10 8.40 -12.89
C THR A 12 -16.88 9.26 -13.24
N ALA A 13 -16.73 10.42 -12.58
CA ALA A 13 -15.59 11.29 -12.79
C ALA A 13 -14.27 10.62 -12.34
N SER A 14 -14.28 9.97 -11.17
CA SER A 14 -13.11 9.26 -10.64
C SER A 14 -12.68 8.09 -11.51
N VAL A 15 -13.64 7.26 -11.94
CA VAL A 15 -13.37 6.12 -12.83
C VAL A 15 -12.85 6.61 -14.18
N GLY A 16 -13.42 7.71 -14.71
CA GLY A 16 -12.94 8.34 -15.94
C GLY A 16 -11.49 8.78 -15.86
N MET A 17 -11.09 9.38 -14.74
CA MET A 17 -9.70 9.77 -14.47
C MET A 17 -8.75 8.58 -14.46
N LEU A 18 -9.12 7.49 -13.79
CA LEU A 18 -8.31 6.27 -13.74
C LEU A 18 -8.22 5.61 -15.12
N ALA A 19 -9.30 5.62 -15.89
CA ALA A 19 -9.30 5.10 -17.26
C ALA A 19 -8.39 5.90 -18.20
N GLU A 20 -8.34 7.23 -18.03
CA GLU A 20 -7.43 8.09 -18.80
C GLU A 20 -5.96 7.84 -18.45
N LEU A 21 -5.64 7.61 -17.18
CA LEU A 21 -4.29 7.26 -16.73
C LEU A 21 -3.88 5.88 -17.26
N GLY A 22 -4.83 4.97 -17.42
CA GLY A 22 -4.59 3.60 -17.84
C GLY A 22 -4.38 2.64 -16.67
N ILE A 23 -5.26 1.67 -16.56
CA ILE A 23 -5.23 0.69 -15.44
C ILE A 23 -3.96 -0.14 -15.45
N ASP A 24 -3.46 -0.53 -16.63
CA ASP A 24 -2.22 -1.30 -16.76
C ASP A 24 -1.01 -0.49 -16.30
N ASP A 25 -0.95 0.80 -16.63
CA ASP A 25 0.12 1.70 -16.19
C ASP A 25 0.07 1.91 -14.67
N ILE A 26 -1.12 2.07 -14.10
CA ILE A 26 -1.31 2.17 -12.65
C ILE A 26 -0.83 0.89 -11.96
N ALA A 27 -1.21 -0.27 -12.48
CA ALA A 27 -0.79 -1.57 -11.92
C ALA A 27 0.72 -1.76 -11.98
N GLN A 28 1.34 -1.40 -13.10
CA GLN A 28 2.79 -1.47 -13.27
C GLN A 28 3.52 -0.52 -12.32
N TYR A 29 3.02 0.70 -12.16
CA TYR A 29 3.58 1.66 -11.21
C TYR A 29 3.49 1.17 -9.76
N ALA A 30 2.36 0.55 -9.38
CA ALA A 30 2.21 -0.06 -8.06
C ALA A 30 3.28 -1.13 -7.79
N ARG A 31 3.63 -1.93 -8.79
CA ARG A 31 4.74 -2.91 -8.67
C ARG A 31 6.07 -2.23 -8.40
N THR A 32 6.33 -1.12 -9.08
CA THR A 32 7.52 -0.30 -8.84
C THR A 32 7.58 0.19 -7.39
N LEU A 33 6.46 0.61 -6.82
CA LEU A 33 6.36 1.03 -5.43
C LEU A 33 6.56 -0.13 -4.44
N HIS A 34 6.14 -1.33 -4.78
CA HIS A 34 6.30 -2.52 -3.94
C HIS A 34 7.73 -3.06 -3.93
N GLU A 35 8.53 -2.80 -4.94
CA GLU A 35 9.87 -3.36 -5.08
C GLU A 35 10.77 -3.07 -3.87
N PRO A 36 10.93 -1.82 -3.41
CA PRO A 36 11.75 -1.55 -2.22
C PRO A 36 11.20 -2.22 -0.97
N VAL A 37 9.89 -2.34 -0.84
CA VAL A 37 9.25 -3.01 0.30
C VAL A 37 9.56 -4.51 0.31
N CYS A 38 9.45 -5.17 -0.83
CA CYS A 38 9.78 -6.58 -0.96
C CYS A 38 11.26 -6.85 -0.69
N ARG A 39 12.14 -6.00 -1.19
CA ARG A 39 13.58 -6.10 -0.96
C ARG A 39 13.91 -5.97 0.52
N TRP A 40 13.38 -4.95 1.17
CA TRP A 40 13.55 -4.74 2.60
C TRP A 40 13.04 -5.93 3.42
N ALA A 41 11.88 -6.49 3.05
CA ALA A 41 11.32 -7.66 3.71
C ALA A 41 12.24 -8.89 3.58
N ASP A 42 12.83 -9.10 2.41
CA ASP A 42 13.79 -10.19 2.17
C ASP A 42 15.08 -9.99 2.98
N GLU A 43 15.56 -8.76 3.11
CA GLU A 43 16.78 -8.42 3.86
C GLU A 43 16.59 -8.55 5.37
N THR A 44 15.43 -8.16 5.88
CA THR A 44 15.15 -8.16 7.34
C THR A 44 14.50 -9.46 7.83
N GLY A 45 14.00 -10.31 6.94
CA GLY A 45 13.27 -11.51 7.28
C GLY A 45 11.81 -11.27 7.66
N VAL A 46 11.31 -10.05 7.53
CA VAL A 46 9.90 -9.73 7.75
C VAL A 46 9.05 -10.40 6.66
N ARG A 47 8.01 -11.10 7.09
CA ARG A 47 7.16 -11.83 6.16
C ARG A 47 6.21 -10.90 5.40
N VAL A 48 6.18 -11.03 4.08
CA VAL A 48 5.16 -10.43 3.22
C VAL A 48 3.98 -11.41 3.18
N VAL A 49 2.85 -10.99 3.74
CA VAL A 49 1.64 -11.82 3.86
C VAL A 49 0.87 -11.87 2.55
N SER A 50 0.82 -10.75 1.84
CA SER A 50 0.13 -10.66 0.54
C SER A 50 0.88 -11.45 -0.54
N PRO A 51 0.17 -11.97 -1.56
CA PRO A 51 0.81 -12.70 -2.65
C PRO A 51 1.83 -11.86 -3.40
N ARG A 52 3.00 -12.45 -3.69
CA ARG A 52 4.06 -11.81 -4.47
C ARG A 52 4.06 -12.24 -5.94
N ALA A 53 3.39 -13.35 -6.25
CA ALA A 53 3.26 -13.84 -7.63
C ALA A 53 2.43 -12.85 -8.45
N GLU A 54 2.90 -12.52 -9.65
CA GLU A 54 2.29 -11.50 -10.49
C GLU A 54 0.81 -11.75 -10.77
N ALA A 55 0.43 -13.01 -10.99
CA ALA A 55 -0.95 -13.39 -11.25
C ALA A 55 -1.91 -13.16 -10.07
N HIS A 56 -1.38 -12.99 -8.86
CA HIS A 56 -2.19 -12.92 -7.63
C HIS A 56 -1.95 -11.65 -6.81
N ARG A 57 -1.08 -10.76 -7.25
CA ARG A 57 -0.78 -9.54 -6.50
C ARG A 57 -1.70 -8.39 -6.89
N SER A 58 -1.93 -7.50 -5.93
CA SER A 58 -2.67 -6.26 -6.13
C SER A 58 -1.77 -5.06 -5.79
N ALA A 59 -2.35 -3.86 -5.75
CA ALA A 59 -1.66 -2.67 -5.27
C ALA A 59 -1.52 -2.63 -3.73
N ILE A 60 -2.07 -3.59 -3.03
CA ILE A 60 -1.96 -3.72 -1.58
C ILE A 60 -0.82 -4.66 -1.22
N ILE A 61 0.02 -4.25 -0.26
CA ILE A 61 1.07 -5.09 0.30
C ILE A 61 0.92 -5.15 1.81
N CYS A 62 0.96 -6.36 2.37
CA CYS A 62 0.83 -6.61 3.80
C CYS A 62 2.12 -7.19 4.36
N LEU A 63 2.61 -6.58 5.43
CA LEU A 63 3.82 -6.95 6.15
C LEU A 63 3.48 -7.45 7.55
N ALA A 64 4.11 -8.52 7.99
CA ALA A 64 3.97 -9.04 9.34
C ALA A 64 5.28 -8.83 10.14
N PRO A 65 5.53 -7.62 10.67
CA PRO A 65 6.69 -7.37 11.52
C PRO A 65 6.56 -8.08 12.86
N ALA A 66 7.66 -8.17 13.61
CA ALA A 66 7.68 -8.83 14.91
C ALA A 66 6.71 -8.19 15.93
N HIS A 67 6.57 -6.88 15.88
CA HIS A 67 5.72 -6.09 16.78
C HIS A 67 4.75 -5.22 15.98
N PRO A 68 3.67 -5.80 15.40
CA PRO A 68 2.81 -5.10 14.45
C PRO A 68 2.05 -3.92 15.06
N VAL A 69 1.67 -4.00 16.33
CA VAL A 69 0.96 -2.90 17.02
C VAL A 69 1.89 -1.70 17.21
N GLU A 70 3.12 -1.96 17.66
CA GLU A 70 4.12 -0.91 17.81
C GLU A 70 4.50 -0.28 16.48
N ALA A 71 4.66 -1.11 15.45
CA ALA A 71 4.93 -0.66 14.08
C ALA A 71 3.81 0.24 13.57
N TYR A 72 2.56 -0.15 13.76
CA TYR A 72 1.41 0.67 13.39
C TYR A 72 1.43 2.04 14.07
N HIS A 73 1.68 2.08 15.38
CA HIS A 73 1.74 3.35 16.12
C HIS A 73 2.93 4.21 15.70
N ALA A 74 4.08 3.60 15.42
CA ALA A 74 5.26 4.33 14.92
C ALA A 74 4.99 4.96 13.55
N LEU A 75 4.38 4.22 12.64
CA LEU A 75 3.98 4.73 11.33
C LEU A 75 2.98 5.88 11.46
N LYS A 76 2.00 5.74 12.34
CA LYS A 76 1.01 6.79 12.58
C LYS A 76 1.67 8.07 13.11
N ARG A 77 2.65 7.96 14.04
CA ARG A 77 3.42 9.12 14.53
C ARG A 77 4.25 9.76 13.42
N ALA A 78 4.69 8.98 12.44
CA ALA A 78 5.42 9.47 11.27
C ALA A 78 4.49 9.99 10.16
N HIS A 79 3.19 10.17 10.46
CA HIS A 79 2.17 10.63 9.52
C HIS A 79 1.96 9.70 8.31
N VAL A 80 2.18 8.40 8.52
CA VAL A 80 1.86 7.37 7.53
C VAL A 80 0.47 6.80 7.86
N VAL A 81 -0.44 6.91 6.91
CA VAL A 81 -1.78 6.30 7.02
C VAL A 81 -1.73 4.88 6.49
N CYS A 82 -1.94 3.93 7.38
CA CYS A 82 -1.97 2.51 7.05
C CYS A 82 -3.02 1.80 7.92
N SER A 83 -3.19 0.51 7.72
CA SER A 83 -4.13 -0.29 8.51
C SER A 83 -3.39 -1.43 9.21
N LEU A 84 -3.82 -1.72 10.44
CA LEU A 84 -3.41 -2.93 11.16
C LEU A 84 -4.54 -3.96 11.04
N ARG A 85 -4.25 -5.10 10.41
CA ARG A 85 -5.23 -6.18 10.25
C ARG A 85 -4.59 -7.53 10.50
N GLU A 86 -5.18 -8.29 11.44
CA GLU A 86 -4.76 -9.66 11.74
C GLU A 86 -3.26 -9.81 11.98
N GLY A 87 -2.67 -8.84 12.70
CA GLY A 87 -1.25 -8.84 13.00
C GLY A 87 -0.34 -8.42 11.85
N ALA A 88 -0.91 -7.86 10.79
CA ALA A 88 -0.14 -7.36 9.64
C ALA A 88 -0.41 -5.87 9.40
N ILE A 89 0.61 -5.17 8.96
CA ILE A 89 0.52 -3.79 8.46
C ILE A 89 0.14 -3.84 6.99
N ARG A 90 -0.99 -3.25 6.67
CA ARG A 90 -1.47 -3.15 5.30
C ARG A 90 -1.15 -1.79 4.71
N LEU A 91 -0.33 -1.79 3.67
CA LEU A 91 0.03 -0.60 2.88
C LEU A 91 -0.71 -0.65 1.55
N ALA A 92 -1.30 0.47 1.16
CA ALA A 92 -2.04 0.60 -0.09
C ALA A 92 -1.53 1.81 -0.89
N PRO A 93 -0.29 1.78 -1.39
CA PRO A 93 0.23 2.86 -2.22
C PRO A 93 -0.54 2.95 -3.53
N HIS A 94 -0.64 4.16 -4.05
CA HIS A 94 -1.39 4.44 -5.27
C HIS A 94 -0.55 5.28 -6.24
N CYS A 95 -1.11 5.59 -7.41
CA CYS A 95 -0.43 6.34 -8.47
C CYS A 95 0.08 7.74 -8.04
N TYR A 96 -0.42 8.28 -6.94
CA TYR A 96 0.01 9.57 -6.38
C TYR A 96 1.11 9.44 -5.31
N ASN A 97 1.50 8.23 -4.95
CA ASN A 97 2.61 8.00 -4.02
C ASN A 97 3.94 7.88 -4.77
N THR A 98 5.04 8.05 -4.05
CA THR A 98 6.39 7.98 -4.60
C THR A 98 7.22 6.89 -3.92
N VAL A 99 8.32 6.49 -4.56
CA VAL A 99 9.27 5.52 -3.99
C VAL A 99 9.87 6.08 -2.69
N GLU A 100 10.17 7.36 -2.65
CA GLU A 100 10.73 8.03 -1.46
C GLU A 100 9.77 7.97 -0.26
N GLU A 101 8.47 8.04 -0.52
CA GLU A 101 7.45 7.86 0.54
C GLU A 101 7.47 6.44 1.09
N LEU A 102 7.63 5.43 0.23
CA LEU A 102 7.77 4.04 0.67
C LEU A 102 9.08 3.82 1.44
N GLU A 103 10.17 4.42 1.00
CA GLU A 103 11.45 4.35 1.72
C GLU A 103 11.33 4.94 3.12
N ARG A 104 10.61 6.05 3.29
CA ARG A 104 10.33 6.62 4.63
C ARG A 104 9.55 5.66 5.51
N VAL A 105 8.60 4.93 4.96
CA VAL A 105 7.86 3.89 5.70
C VAL A 105 8.83 2.81 6.18
N LEU A 106 9.73 2.36 5.31
CA LEU A 106 10.72 1.34 5.64
C LEU A 106 11.71 1.81 6.69
N ASP A 107 12.15 3.08 6.63
CA ASP A 107 13.03 3.67 7.65
C ASP A 107 12.37 3.62 9.04
N VAL A 108 11.08 3.90 9.14
CA VAL A 108 10.35 3.81 10.40
C VAL A 108 10.28 2.37 10.91
N LEU A 109 9.98 1.42 10.02
CA LEU A 109 9.90 0.01 10.38
C LEU A 109 11.27 -0.56 10.77
N ASP A 110 12.31 -0.13 10.10
CA ASP A 110 13.69 -0.59 10.33
C ASP A 110 14.20 -0.26 11.73
N GLN A 111 13.70 0.81 12.33
CA GLN A 111 14.05 1.19 13.71
C GLN A 111 13.45 0.25 14.76
N LEU A 112 12.52 -0.60 14.39
CA LEU A 112 11.78 -1.50 15.27
C LEU A 112 12.18 -2.97 15.12
N GLU A 113 12.94 -3.33 14.07
CA GLU A 113 13.37 -4.70 13.79
C GLU A 113 14.78 -5.04 14.31
#